data_6fbe51886e0c49355d2ca24bef090eca
#
_entry.id   6fbe51886e0c49355d2ca24bef090eca
#
_cell.length_a   1.000
_cell.length_b   1.000
_cell.length_c   1.000
_cell.angle_alpha   90.00
_cell.angle_beta   90.00
_cell.angle_gamma   90.00
#
_symmetry.space_group_name_H-M   'P 1'
#
loop_
_entity.id
_entity.type
_entity.pdbx_description
1 polymer ?
#
loop_
_entity_poly.entity_id
_entity_poly.type
_entity_poly.pdbx_seq_one_letter_code
_entity_poly.pdbx_strand_id
1 'polypeptide(L)'
;MDMNFILASIGVFLVTILVLVVILLVAKKFLVASGNVKLTINGENQLEVESGSTLLNTLAVNGVFLPSACGGKGSCGQCKCQVVEGGGEILPSEVSHFSRKQQKDHWRLGCQVKVKGDLSIKVSESVMGVKEYECTVISNKNVATFIKEFKVQLPKGAHMDFIPGSYAQIKIPKYEMDYNKDIDKSLIGDEYLPAWGKNSVCLI
;
A
#
# COMPACT_ATOMS: atom_id res chain seq x y z
N MET A 1 -41.36 -25.88 -20.95
CA MET A 1 -40.93 -24.50 -20.61
C MET A 1 -40.43 -23.90 -21.92
N ASP A 2 -41.11 -22.86 -22.39
CA ASP A 2 -40.87 -22.36 -23.74
C ASP A 2 -39.50 -21.67 -23.84
N MET A 3 -38.71 -22.04 -24.83
CA MET A 3 -37.40 -21.47 -25.11
C MET A 3 -37.44 -19.93 -25.15
N ASN A 4 -38.51 -19.40 -25.71
CA ASN A 4 -38.72 -17.94 -25.78
C ASN A 4 -38.85 -17.28 -24.41
N PHE A 5 -39.48 -17.97 -23.43
CA PHE A 5 -39.59 -17.44 -22.08
C PHE A 5 -38.24 -17.41 -21.35
N ILE A 6 -37.41 -18.44 -21.59
CA ILE A 6 -36.03 -18.48 -21.01
C ILE A 6 -35.19 -17.35 -21.61
N LEU A 7 -35.22 -17.20 -22.94
CA LEU A 7 -34.48 -16.14 -23.62
C LEU A 7 -34.95 -14.73 -23.18
N ALA A 8 -36.25 -14.52 -23.01
CA ALA A 8 -36.78 -13.26 -22.53
C ALA A 8 -36.32 -12.94 -21.08
N SER A 9 -36.34 -13.95 -20.18
CA SER A 9 -35.91 -13.75 -18.80
C SER A 9 -34.40 -13.46 -18.70
N ILE A 10 -33.58 -14.14 -19.51
CA ILE A 10 -32.13 -13.84 -19.60
C ILE A 10 -31.93 -12.42 -20.15
N GLY A 11 -32.68 -12.02 -21.17
CA GLY A 11 -32.59 -10.67 -21.74
C GLY A 11 -32.91 -9.58 -20.72
N VAL A 12 -34.02 -9.73 -20.00
CA VAL A 12 -34.39 -8.79 -18.91
C VAL A 12 -33.31 -8.72 -17.83
N PHE A 13 -32.78 -9.86 -17.41
CA PHE A 13 -31.73 -9.92 -16.39
C PHE A 13 -30.46 -9.19 -16.84
N LEU A 14 -30.00 -9.43 -18.07
CA LEU A 14 -28.81 -8.76 -18.63
C LEU A 14 -29.02 -7.25 -18.74
N VAL A 15 -30.20 -6.80 -19.22
CA VAL A 15 -30.51 -5.37 -19.31
C VAL A 15 -30.54 -4.73 -17.94
N THR A 16 -31.11 -5.38 -16.94
CA THR A 16 -31.15 -4.87 -15.56
C THR A 16 -29.73 -4.70 -14.99
N ILE A 17 -28.85 -5.70 -15.15
CA ILE A 17 -27.46 -5.59 -14.71
C ILE A 17 -26.74 -4.47 -15.45
N LEU A 18 -26.91 -4.36 -16.74
CA LEU A 18 -26.25 -3.31 -17.54
C LEU A 18 -26.68 -1.93 -17.10
N VAL A 19 -27.97 -1.72 -16.86
CA VAL A 19 -28.50 -0.45 -16.33
C VAL A 19 -27.90 -0.12 -14.96
N LEU A 20 -27.84 -1.10 -14.05
CA LEU A 20 -27.23 -0.90 -12.72
C LEU A 20 -25.75 -0.54 -12.83
N VAL A 21 -24.98 -1.23 -13.69
CA VAL A 21 -23.57 -0.92 -13.93
C VAL A 21 -23.39 0.49 -14.47
N VAL A 22 -24.20 0.90 -15.43
CA VAL A 22 -24.17 2.27 -15.99
C VAL A 22 -24.45 3.30 -14.89
N ILE A 23 -25.51 3.09 -14.08
CA ILE A 23 -25.84 3.98 -12.96
C ILE A 23 -24.65 4.09 -11.99
N LEU A 24 -24.02 2.96 -11.63
CA LEU A 24 -22.86 2.97 -10.73
C LEU A 24 -21.65 3.69 -11.32
N LEU A 25 -21.38 3.51 -12.62
CA LEU A 25 -20.28 4.21 -13.30
C LEU A 25 -20.52 5.72 -13.37
N VAL A 26 -21.76 6.13 -13.67
CA VAL A 26 -22.16 7.54 -13.68
C VAL A 26 -22.05 8.12 -12.26
N ALA A 27 -22.62 7.45 -11.27
CA ALA A 27 -22.51 7.86 -9.88
C ALA A 27 -21.06 7.98 -9.42
N LYS A 28 -20.19 7.01 -9.76
CA LYS A 28 -18.76 7.07 -9.49
C LYS A 28 -18.11 8.31 -10.09
N LYS A 29 -18.43 8.67 -11.32
CA LYS A 29 -17.87 9.84 -12.02
C LYS A 29 -18.22 11.16 -11.30
N PHE A 30 -19.44 11.26 -10.73
CA PHE A 30 -19.89 12.46 -10.05
C PHE A 30 -19.55 12.53 -8.56
N LEU A 31 -19.45 11.36 -7.87
CA LEU A 31 -19.22 11.32 -6.44
C LEU A 31 -17.74 11.15 -6.06
N VAL A 32 -16.91 10.58 -6.94
CA VAL A 32 -15.48 10.43 -6.67
C VAL A 32 -14.79 11.71 -7.13
N ALA A 33 -14.20 12.43 -6.18
CA ALA A 33 -13.35 13.57 -6.49
C ALA A 33 -12.21 13.09 -7.41
N SER A 34 -12.14 13.63 -8.61
CA SER A 34 -11.08 13.39 -9.57
C SER A 34 -10.41 14.72 -9.86
N GLY A 35 -9.10 14.76 -9.72
CA GLY A 35 -8.29 15.96 -9.97
C GLY A 35 -7.09 16.03 -9.04
N ASN A 36 -6.25 17.01 -9.28
CA ASN A 36 -5.12 17.32 -8.43
C ASN A 36 -5.62 18.10 -7.20
N VAL A 37 -5.10 17.75 -6.06
CA VAL A 37 -5.39 18.37 -4.77
C VAL A 37 -4.06 18.77 -4.12
N LYS A 38 -4.10 19.78 -3.25
CA LYS A 38 -2.93 20.27 -2.54
C LYS A 38 -2.74 19.50 -1.24
N LEU A 39 -1.58 18.90 -1.08
CA LEU A 39 -1.14 18.25 0.15
C LEU A 39 -0.07 19.12 0.81
N THR A 40 -0.38 19.73 1.94
CA THR A 40 0.56 20.53 2.73
C THR A 40 1.14 19.70 3.85
N ILE A 41 2.47 19.59 3.91
CA ILE A 41 3.21 18.82 4.91
C ILE A 41 3.96 19.79 5.82
N ASN A 42 3.74 19.71 7.11
CA ASN A 42 4.36 20.54 8.16
C ASN A 42 4.23 22.07 7.94
N GLY A 43 3.25 22.49 7.13
CA GLY A 43 2.99 23.91 6.84
C GLY A 43 3.91 24.55 5.79
N GLU A 44 4.97 23.86 5.36
CA GLU A 44 5.99 24.43 4.47
C GLU A 44 6.01 23.75 3.10
N ASN A 45 5.94 22.43 3.06
CA ASN A 45 6.03 21.65 1.83
C ASN A 45 4.65 21.44 1.21
N GLN A 46 4.42 22.01 0.04
CA GLN A 46 3.18 21.83 -0.72
C GLN A 46 3.44 20.91 -1.91
N LEU A 47 2.64 19.87 -2.04
CA LEU A 47 2.67 18.90 -3.13
C LEU A 47 1.32 18.91 -3.86
N GLU A 48 1.35 18.90 -5.17
CA GLU A 48 0.17 18.60 -5.97
C GLU A 48 0.09 17.09 -6.20
N VAL A 49 -1.00 16.48 -5.75
CA VAL A 49 -1.16 15.03 -5.77
C VAL A 49 -2.52 14.64 -6.35
N GLU A 50 -2.60 13.47 -6.96
CA GLU A 50 -3.86 12.94 -7.46
C GLU A 50 -4.76 12.50 -6.32
N SER A 51 -6.05 12.87 -6.42
CA SER A 51 -7.07 12.44 -5.47
C SER A 51 -7.44 10.96 -5.64
N GLY A 52 -8.01 10.36 -4.59
CA GLY A 52 -8.56 8.99 -4.62
C GLY A 52 -7.69 7.92 -3.98
N SER A 53 -6.38 8.14 -3.85
CA SER A 53 -5.47 7.21 -3.19
C SER A 53 -5.47 7.37 -1.66
N THR A 54 -4.81 6.46 -0.94
CA THR A 54 -4.58 6.64 0.51
C THR A 54 -3.44 7.63 0.73
N LEU A 55 -3.50 8.37 1.84
CA LEU A 55 -2.45 9.32 2.21
C LEU A 55 -1.08 8.62 2.31
N LEU A 56 -1.03 7.41 2.86
CA LEU A 56 0.20 6.60 2.93
C LEU A 56 0.82 6.39 1.53
N ASN A 57 0.01 5.96 0.56
CA ASN A 57 0.49 5.71 -0.79
C ASN A 57 0.87 7.00 -1.52
N THR A 58 0.06 8.05 -1.36
CA THR A 58 0.33 9.36 -1.94
C THR A 58 1.64 9.94 -1.44
N LEU A 59 1.91 9.85 -0.14
CA LEU A 59 3.18 10.27 0.44
C LEU A 59 4.36 9.45 -0.07
N ALA A 60 4.22 8.13 -0.14
CA ALA A 60 5.26 7.23 -0.62
C ALA A 60 5.66 7.52 -2.09
N VAL A 61 4.68 7.78 -2.97
CA VAL A 61 4.94 8.17 -4.37
C VAL A 61 5.72 9.49 -4.45
N ASN A 62 5.51 10.40 -3.50
CA ASN A 62 6.19 11.69 -3.42
C ASN A 62 7.46 11.68 -2.53
N GLY A 63 7.99 10.49 -2.20
CA GLY A 63 9.26 10.36 -1.48
C GLY A 63 9.16 10.56 0.03
N VAL A 64 7.96 10.64 0.60
CA VAL A 64 7.73 10.77 2.04
C VAL A 64 7.22 9.43 2.58
N PHE A 65 8.05 8.72 3.34
CA PHE A 65 7.76 7.35 3.75
C PHE A 65 7.29 7.28 5.22
N LEU A 66 5.98 7.12 5.42
CA LEU A 66 5.44 6.79 6.74
C LEU A 66 5.72 5.32 7.08
N PRO A 67 6.10 5.03 8.34
CA PRO A 67 6.29 3.65 8.79
C PRO A 67 5.00 2.83 8.60
N SER A 68 5.11 1.64 8.00
CA SER A 68 3.94 0.78 7.73
C SER A 68 4.31 -0.69 7.67
N ALA A 69 4.49 -1.34 8.81
CA ALA A 69 4.84 -2.77 8.86
C ALA A 69 3.74 -3.69 8.30
N CYS A 70 2.48 -3.26 8.27
CA CYS A 70 1.36 -4.06 7.73
C CYS A 70 1.09 -3.81 6.24
N GLY A 71 1.91 -3.02 5.56
CA GLY A 71 1.69 -2.68 4.15
C GLY A 71 0.38 -1.91 3.88
N GLY A 72 -0.04 -1.06 4.82
CA GLY A 72 -1.21 -0.21 4.63
C GLY A 72 -2.56 -0.84 5.02
N LYS A 73 -2.57 -2.00 5.69
CA LYS A 73 -3.81 -2.71 6.09
C LYS A 73 -4.50 -2.15 7.34
N GLY A 74 -3.90 -1.14 8.02
CA GLY A 74 -4.48 -0.52 9.22
C GLY A 74 -4.28 -1.31 10.53
N SER A 75 -3.56 -2.43 10.52
CA SER A 75 -3.44 -3.33 11.68
C SER A 75 -2.25 -3.03 12.59
N CYS A 76 -1.15 -2.41 12.09
CA CYS A 76 0.05 -2.18 12.90
C CYS A 76 0.04 -0.85 13.67
N GLY A 77 -0.79 0.12 13.27
CA GLY A 77 -0.86 1.42 13.89
C GLY A 77 0.38 2.31 13.76
N GLN A 78 1.32 2.00 12.85
CA GLN A 78 2.60 2.71 12.76
C GLN A 78 2.56 3.96 11.88
N CYS A 79 1.72 3.99 10.84
CA CYS A 79 1.60 5.10 9.89
C CYS A 79 0.84 6.30 10.48
N LYS A 80 1.18 6.66 11.73
CA LYS A 80 0.55 7.77 12.45
C LYS A 80 1.00 9.11 11.89
N CYS A 81 0.03 9.96 11.60
CA CYS A 81 0.24 11.36 11.26
C CYS A 81 -0.87 12.21 11.88
N GLN A 82 -0.61 13.46 12.10
CA GLN A 82 -1.64 14.40 12.55
C GLN A 82 -2.23 15.07 11.31
N VAL A 83 -3.54 14.93 11.11
CA VAL A 83 -4.25 15.56 9.99
C VAL A 83 -4.92 16.82 10.48
N VAL A 84 -4.35 17.97 10.10
CA VAL A 84 -4.82 19.26 10.55
C VAL A 84 -6.11 19.66 9.83
N GLU A 85 -6.17 19.41 8.51
CA GLU A 85 -7.32 19.75 7.67
C GLU A 85 -7.56 18.69 6.61
N GLY A 86 -8.80 18.48 6.22
CA GLY A 86 -9.18 17.68 5.05
C GLY A 86 -9.28 16.18 5.26
N GLY A 87 -8.88 15.63 6.42
CA GLY A 87 -8.81 14.18 6.66
C GLY A 87 -10.12 13.48 7.01
N GLY A 88 -11.19 14.25 7.25
CA GLY A 88 -12.45 13.71 7.77
C GLY A 88 -12.32 13.19 9.22
N GLU A 89 -13.35 12.51 9.69
CA GLU A 89 -13.39 11.97 11.04
C GLU A 89 -12.59 10.67 11.17
N ILE A 90 -12.18 10.36 12.42
CA ILE A 90 -11.48 9.12 12.74
C ILE A 90 -12.39 7.91 12.50
N LEU A 91 -11.88 6.89 11.84
CA LEU A 91 -12.63 5.68 11.55
C LEU A 91 -12.65 4.74 12.77
N PRO A 92 -13.72 3.96 12.98
CA PRO A 92 -13.79 2.97 14.06
C PRO A 92 -12.60 2.00 14.09
N SER A 93 -12.04 1.65 12.91
CA SER A 93 -10.87 0.80 12.76
C SER A 93 -9.57 1.43 13.27
N GLU A 94 -9.53 2.76 13.40
CA GLU A 94 -8.34 3.50 13.86
C GLU A 94 -8.36 3.78 15.37
N VAL A 95 -9.54 3.82 15.97
CA VAL A 95 -9.74 4.24 17.38
C VAL A 95 -8.85 3.47 18.36
N SER A 96 -8.68 2.16 18.13
CA SER A 96 -7.86 1.30 18.99
C SER A 96 -6.37 1.66 19.01
N HIS A 97 -5.89 2.39 18.01
CA HIS A 97 -4.48 2.76 17.88
C HIS A 97 -4.14 4.11 18.52
N PHE A 98 -5.14 4.85 18.98
CA PHE A 98 -4.99 6.21 19.50
C PHE A 98 -5.59 6.39 20.88
N SER A 99 -4.86 7.11 21.73
CA SER A 99 -5.41 7.59 23.00
C SER A 99 -6.50 8.63 22.76
N ARG A 100 -7.38 8.86 23.76
CA ARG A 100 -8.44 9.89 23.67
C ARG A 100 -7.88 11.29 23.37
N LYS A 101 -6.68 11.61 23.85
CA LYS A 101 -6.00 12.86 23.54
C LYS A 101 -5.61 12.94 22.08
N GLN A 102 -4.96 11.89 21.56
CA GLN A 102 -4.56 11.84 20.15
C GLN A 102 -5.75 11.91 19.20
N GLN A 103 -6.89 11.28 19.55
CA GLN A 103 -8.12 11.38 18.75
C GLN A 103 -8.63 12.83 18.67
N LYS A 104 -8.59 13.58 19.79
CA LYS A 104 -8.94 15.01 19.83
C LYS A 104 -7.94 15.89 19.07
N ASP A 105 -6.69 15.49 19.06
CA ASP A 105 -5.59 16.19 18.37
C ASP A 105 -5.51 15.79 16.88
N HIS A 106 -6.55 15.17 16.32
CA HIS A 106 -6.68 14.78 14.91
C HIS A 106 -5.59 13.83 14.41
N TRP A 107 -5.08 12.96 15.29
CA TRP A 107 -4.19 11.87 14.85
C TRP A 107 -4.95 10.82 14.05
N ARG A 108 -4.37 10.41 12.93
CA ARG A 108 -4.94 9.44 12.00
C ARG A 108 -3.90 8.43 11.53
N LEU A 109 -4.35 7.30 11.00
CA LEU A 109 -3.48 6.37 10.27
C LEU A 109 -3.45 6.78 8.80
N GLY A 110 -2.28 7.12 8.26
CA GLY A 110 -2.13 7.53 6.87
C GLY A 110 -2.65 6.52 5.84
N CYS A 111 -2.66 5.22 6.19
CA CYS A 111 -3.24 4.18 5.34
C CYS A 111 -4.78 4.16 5.31
N GLN A 112 -5.45 4.78 6.28
CA GLN A 112 -6.91 4.84 6.36
C GLN A 112 -7.46 6.17 5.85
N VAL A 113 -6.64 7.22 5.80
CA VAL A 113 -7.03 8.53 5.27
C VAL A 113 -7.02 8.46 3.74
N LYS A 114 -8.15 8.82 3.13
CA LYS A 114 -8.28 8.98 1.67
C LYS A 114 -8.06 10.44 1.29
N VAL A 115 -7.21 10.66 0.30
CA VAL A 115 -6.98 11.98 -0.29
C VAL A 115 -8.14 12.31 -1.22
N LYS A 116 -9.10 13.12 -0.74
CA LYS A 116 -10.31 13.48 -1.50
C LYS A 116 -10.36 14.96 -1.89
N GLY A 117 -9.57 15.78 -1.24
CA GLY A 117 -9.50 17.23 -1.42
C GLY A 117 -8.21 17.73 -0.80
N ASP A 118 -8.08 19.04 -0.70
CA ASP A 118 -6.92 19.67 -0.06
C ASP A 118 -6.73 19.15 1.37
N LEU A 119 -5.49 18.82 1.69
CA LEU A 119 -5.13 18.14 2.95
C LEU A 119 -3.91 18.81 3.57
N SER A 120 -3.98 19.06 4.87
CA SER A 120 -2.84 19.55 5.65
C SER A 120 -2.49 18.55 6.74
N ILE A 121 -1.23 18.12 6.75
CA ILE A 121 -0.73 17.12 7.70
C ILE A 121 0.53 17.58 8.42
N LYS A 122 0.72 17.03 9.62
CA LYS A 122 1.99 17.09 10.33
C LYS A 122 2.55 15.68 10.50
N VAL A 123 3.80 15.52 10.11
CA VAL A 123 4.57 14.30 10.28
C VAL A 123 5.84 14.59 11.06
N SER A 124 6.39 13.58 11.73
CA SER A 124 7.64 13.74 12.48
C SER A 124 8.81 14.04 11.52
N GLU A 125 9.76 14.83 11.96
CA GLU A 125 10.96 15.15 11.17
C GLU A 125 11.75 13.91 10.75
N SER A 126 11.72 12.87 11.57
CA SER A 126 12.35 11.58 11.24
C SER A 126 11.80 10.94 9.97
N VAL A 127 10.54 11.23 9.61
CA VAL A 127 9.90 10.74 8.39
C VAL A 127 10.35 11.52 7.15
N MET A 128 10.69 12.80 7.32
CA MET A 128 11.18 13.68 6.23
C MET A 128 12.64 13.42 5.86
N GLY A 129 13.40 12.76 6.74
CA GLY A 129 14.81 12.44 6.56
C GLY A 129 15.08 11.05 5.99
N VAL A 130 14.07 10.32 5.54
CA VAL A 130 14.24 8.97 4.98
C VAL A 130 14.98 9.06 3.65
N LYS A 131 16.11 8.35 3.56
CA LYS A 131 16.92 8.23 2.34
C LYS A 131 16.69 6.88 1.69
N GLU A 132 16.53 6.85 0.39
CA GLU A 132 16.49 5.63 -0.40
C GLU A 132 17.91 5.32 -0.91
N TYR A 133 18.34 4.07 -0.77
CA TYR A 133 19.64 3.59 -1.22
C TYR A 133 19.45 2.41 -2.17
N GLU A 134 20.11 2.46 -3.33
CA GLU A 134 20.25 1.28 -4.17
C GLU A 134 21.31 0.35 -3.59
N CYS A 135 20.90 -0.80 -3.10
CA CYS A 135 21.77 -1.74 -2.42
C CYS A 135 21.98 -3.00 -3.25
N THR A 136 23.18 -3.56 -3.19
CA THR A 136 23.46 -4.86 -3.80
C THR A 136 23.28 -5.96 -2.76
N VAL A 137 22.52 -7.02 -3.11
CA VAL A 137 22.32 -8.17 -2.25
C VAL A 137 23.60 -9.01 -2.20
N ILE A 138 24.20 -9.17 -1.01
CA ILE A 138 25.39 -10.00 -0.78
C ILE A 138 24.97 -11.43 -0.45
N SER A 139 23.98 -11.61 0.41
CA SER A 139 23.49 -12.92 0.78
C SER A 139 22.03 -12.88 1.24
N ASN A 140 21.33 -14.00 1.03
CA ASN A 140 19.97 -14.24 1.48
C ASN A 140 19.88 -15.71 1.91
N LYS A 141 20.17 -16.00 3.17
CA LYS A 141 20.25 -17.36 3.72
C LYS A 141 19.18 -17.63 4.77
N ASN A 142 18.62 -18.82 4.75
CA ASN A 142 17.77 -19.27 5.85
C ASN A 142 18.65 -19.58 7.07
N VAL A 143 18.36 -18.95 8.19
CA VAL A 143 19.07 -19.20 9.47
C VAL A 143 18.20 -19.94 10.48
N ALA A 144 16.87 -19.88 10.31
CA ALA A 144 15.89 -20.66 11.04
C ALA A 144 14.61 -20.78 10.23
N THR A 145 13.64 -21.57 10.69
CA THR A 145 12.29 -21.67 10.08
C THR A 145 11.66 -20.29 10.01
N PHE A 146 11.33 -19.84 8.78
CA PHE A 146 10.76 -18.50 8.47
C PHE A 146 11.65 -17.30 8.80
N ILE A 147 12.93 -17.51 9.17
CA ILE A 147 13.89 -16.42 9.43
C ILE A 147 15.01 -16.48 8.42
N LYS A 148 15.23 -15.36 7.73
CA LYS A 148 16.31 -15.18 6.75
C LYS A 148 17.31 -14.14 7.23
N GLU A 149 18.60 -14.46 7.09
CA GLU A 149 19.65 -13.46 7.13
C GLU A 149 19.77 -12.83 5.75
N PHE A 150 19.40 -11.56 5.65
CA PHE A 150 19.45 -10.79 4.42
C PHE A 150 20.53 -9.72 4.55
N LYS A 151 21.62 -9.87 3.78
CA LYS A 151 22.73 -8.92 3.78
C LYS A 151 22.75 -8.12 2.49
N VAL A 152 22.79 -6.82 2.64
CA VAL A 152 22.91 -5.87 1.53
C VAL A 152 24.12 -4.98 1.71
N GLN A 153 24.73 -4.59 0.60
CA GLN A 153 25.83 -3.64 0.58
C GLN A 153 25.30 -2.27 0.15
N LEU A 154 25.53 -1.27 0.97
CA LEU A 154 25.27 0.12 0.65
C LEU A 154 26.21 0.62 -0.47
N PRO A 155 25.81 1.63 -1.26
CA PRO A 155 26.70 2.28 -2.21
C PRO A 155 27.96 2.81 -1.54
N LYS A 156 29.07 2.90 -2.30
CA LYS A 156 30.34 3.41 -1.77
C LYS A 156 30.17 4.83 -1.25
N GLY A 157 30.60 5.06 0.01
CA GLY A 157 30.49 6.37 0.66
C GLY A 157 29.14 6.67 1.31
N ALA A 158 28.15 5.79 1.19
CA ALA A 158 26.90 5.93 1.91
C ALA A 158 27.09 5.50 3.36
N HIS A 159 26.58 6.31 4.29
CA HIS A 159 26.50 5.98 5.71
C HIS A 159 25.04 5.99 6.13
N MET A 160 24.62 4.99 6.87
CA MET A 160 23.30 4.86 7.44
C MET A 160 23.41 4.81 8.96
N ASP A 161 22.88 5.83 9.62
CA ASP A 161 22.78 5.84 11.07
C ASP A 161 21.76 4.80 11.51
N PHE A 162 22.17 3.96 12.44
CA PHE A 162 21.37 2.86 12.94
C PHE A 162 21.02 3.09 14.42
N ILE A 163 19.73 2.97 14.72
CA ILE A 163 19.23 2.95 16.08
C ILE A 163 18.68 1.54 16.37
N PRO A 164 19.10 0.88 17.48
CA PRO A 164 18.56 -0.42 17.85
C PRO A 164 17.03 -0.44 17.87
N GLY A 165 16.42 -1.45 17.26
CA GLY A 165 14.96 -1.53 17.09
C GLY A 165 14.41 -0.84 15.83
N SER A 166 15.26 -0.20 15.03
CA SER A 166 14.86 0.32 13.72
C SER A 166 14.55 -0.80 12.75
N TYR A 167 13.70 -0.52 11.77
CA TYR A 167 13.43 -1.41 10.65
C TYR A 167 13.69 -0.67 9.34
N ALA A 168 14.04 -1.43 8.31
CA ALA A 168 14.23 -0.92 6.97
C ALA A 168 13.05 -1.34 6.08
N GLN A 169 12.60 -0.44 5.23
CA GLN A 169 11.64 -0.75 4.18
C GLN A 169 12.39 -1.13 2.92
N ILE A 170 12.09 -2.30 2.37
CA ILE A 170 12.70 -2.79 1.13
C ILE A 170 11.73 -2.50 -0.01
N LYS A 171 12.21 -1.77 -1.01
CA LYS A 171 11.49 -1.53 -2.25
C LYS A 171 12.01 -2.49 -3.31
N ILE A 172 11.14 -3.32 -3.83
CA ILE A 172 11.47 -4.28 -4.88
C ILE A 172 10.88 -3.73 -6.18
N PRO A 173 11.68 -3.53 -7.25
CA PRO A 173 11.16 -3.13 -8.56
C PRO A 173 10.26 -4.23 -9.14
N LYS A 174 9.40 -3.87 -10.06
CA LYS A 174 8.61 -4.88 -10.79
C LYS A 174 9.56 -5.83 -11.51
N TYR A 175 9.37 -7.11 -11.33
CA TYR A 175 10.12 -8.14 -12.01
C TYR A 175 9.20 -9.30 -12.39
N GLU A 176 9.61 -10.04 -13.42
CA GLU A 176 8.96 -11.27 -13.84
C GLU A 176 9.82 -12.44 -13.35
N MET A 177 9.20 -13.40 -12.69
CA MET A 177 9.87 -14.57 -12.15
C MET A 177 9.28 -15.85 -12.75
N ASP A 178 10.15 -16.68 -13.30
CA ASP A 178 9.80 -18.02 -13.75
C ASP A 178 10.24 -19.04 -12.70
N TYR A 179 9.27 -19.64 -12.01
CA TYR A 179 9.54 -20.64 -10.97
C TYR A 179 10.33 -21.86 -11.45
N ASN A 180 10.34 -22.14 -12.75
CA ASN A 180 11.09 -23.26 -13.30
C ASN A 180 12.57 -22.94 -13.54
N LYS A 181 12.91 -21.66 -13.74
CA LYS A 181 14.27 -21.19 -14.07
C LYS A 181 14.95 -20.50 -12.90
N ASP A 182 14.19 -19.67 -12.17
CA ASP A 182 14.76 -18.74 -11.21
C ASP A 182 14.82 -19.30 -9.79
N ILE A 183 14.16 -20.46 -9.54
CA ILE A 183 14.18 -21.11 -8.23
C ILE A 183 15.04 -22.38 -8.30
N ASP A 184 15.99 -22.49 -7.37
CA ASP A 184 16.76 -23.70 -7.19
C ASP A 184 15.88 -24.82 -6.61
N LYS A 185 15.52 -25.77 -7.45
CA LYS A 185 14.65 -26.90 -7.11
C LYS A 185 15.27 -27.84 -6.07
N SER A 186 16.60 -27.82 -5.92
CA SER A 186 17.29 -28.63 -4.90
C SER A 186 16.94 -28.21 -3.47
N LEU A 187 16.43 -26.99 -3.30
CA LEU A 187 16.00 -26.45 -2.02
C LEU A 187 14.55 -26.80 -1.66
N ILE A 188 13.82 -27.43 -2.58
CA ILE A 188 12.41 -27.81 -2.43
C ILE A 188 12.35 -29.31 -2.16
N GLY A 189 11.67 -29.72 -1.09
CA GLY A 189 11.45 -31.14 -0.82
C GLY A 189 10.65 -31.81 -1.95
N ASP A 190 11.03 -33.04 -2.32
CA ASP A 190 10.45 -33.79 -3.43
C ASP A 190 8.92 -33.90 -3.36
N GLU A 191 8.35 -33.88 -2.17
CA GLU A 191 6.91 -33.91 -1.90
C GLU A 191 6.16 -32.69 -2.41
N TYR A 192 6.84 -31.51 -2.51
CA TYR A 192 6.25 -30.25 -2.97
C TYR A 192 6.47 -29.96 -4.46
N LEU A 193 7.43 -30.61 -5.10
CA LEU A 193 7.78 -30.38 -6.51
C LEU A 193 6.60 -30.51 -7.48
N PRO A 194 5.66 -31.48 -7.32
CA PRO A 194 4.52 -31.60 -8.23
C PRO A 194 3.53 -30.43 -8.16
N ALA A 195 3.46 -29.71 -7.02
CA ALA A 195 2.59 -28.56 -6.83
C ALA A 195 3.18 -27.29 -7.46
N TRP A 196 4.51 -27.18 -7.52
CA TRP A 196 5.22 -26.00 -8.02
C TRP A 196 5.22 -25.87 -9.55
N GLY A 197 5.08 -26.96 -10.28
CA GLY A 197 5.12 -26.94 -11.75
C GLY A 197 3.87 -26.40 -12.45
N LYS A 198 2.80 -26.07 -11.70
CA LYS A 198 1.52 -25.64 -12.27
C LYS A 198 1.37 -24.14 -12.52
N ASN A 199 2.16 -23.31 -11.86
CA ASN A 199 2.14 -21.85 -12.01
C ASN A 199 3.55 -21.37 -12.32
N SER A 200 3.89 -21.31 -13.60
CA SER A 200 5.28 -21.05 -14.02
C SER A 200 5.71 -19.59 -14.02
N VAL A 201 4.79 -18.63 -13.98
CA VAL A 201 5.12 -17.19 -14.04
C VAL A 201 4.29 -16.41 -13.03
N CYS A 202 4.97 -15.58 -12.23
CA CYS A 202 4.34 -14.62 -11.32
C CYS A 202 4.82 -13.21 -11.69
N LEU A 203 3.87 -12.30 -11.94
CA LEU A 203 4.13 -10.87 -12.05
C LEU A 203 3.93 -10.24 -10.65
N ILE A 204 4.99 -9.69 -10.08
CA ILE A 204 4.96 -8.98 -8.79
C ILE A 204 5.21 -7.51 -8.99
#